data_32b12298b1b09127a37a59609706ddef
#
_entry.id   32b12298b1b09127a37a59609706ddef
#
_cell.length_a   1.000
_cell.length_b   1.000
_cell.length_c   1.000
_cell.angle_alpha   90.00
_cell.angle_beta   90.00
_cell.angle_gamma   90.00
#
_symmetry.space_group_name_H-M   'P 1'
#
loop_
_entity.id
_entity.type
_entity.pdbx_description
1 polymer ?
#
loop_
_entity_poly.entity_id
_entity_poly.type
_entity_poly.pdbx_seq_one_letter_code
_entity_poly.pdbx_strand_id
1 'polypeptide(L)'
;MPVFQYQVRRPEEIYALSMELAQHFPDPSTVQIGIYELLLNALEHGNLAICERLKIELVRQYRWQEEVERRLQLPQYRDRHVDVVLELEGTACCIIITDQGDGFDWQHYMTPGNRTRDRLSGLGLLMVRHAGFDAISFNEKGNQVRCSVAK
;
A
#
# COMPACT_ATOMS: atom_id res chain seq x y z
N MET A 1 -4.60 -12.23 21.69
CA MET A 1 -3.80 -11.44 20.73
C MET A 1 -4.68 -10.38 20.08
N PRO A 2 -4.41 -9.09 20.30
CA PRO A 2 -5.24 -8.04 19.69
C PRO A 2 -5.08 -8.04 18.17
N VAL A 3 -6.22 -8.06 17.48
CA VAL A 3 -6.29 -7.95 16.03
C VAL A 3 -7.26 -6.83 15.71
N PHE A 4 -6.81 -5.88 14.92
CA PHE A 4 -7.63 -4.75 14.46
C PHE A 4 -7.85 -4.87 12.97
N GLN A 5 -9.06 -4.59 12.52
CA GLN A 5 -9.45 -4.71 11.11
C GLN A 5 -10.04 -3.41 10.61
N TYR A 6 -9.63 -2.99 9.42
CA TYR A 6 -10.09 -1.77 8.77
C TYR A 6 -10.36 -2.05 7.30
N GLN A 7 -11.19 -1.23 6.69
CA GLN A 7 -11.42 -1.23 5.26
C GLN A 7 -11.28 0.19 4.72
N VAL A 8 -10.57 0.32 3.60
CA VAL A 8 -10.35 1.61 2.94
C VAL A 8 -10.92 1.55 1.53
N ARG A 9 -11.68 2.56 1.14
CA ARG A 9 -12.28 2.65 -0.19
C ARG A 9 -11.86 3.90 -0.95
N ARG A 10 -11.45 4.95 -0.24
CA ARG A 10 -11.19 6.27 -0.81
C ARG A 10 -9.82 6.82 -0.34
N PRO A 11 -9.15 7.61 -1.21
CA PRO A 11 -7.83 8.16 -0.85
C PRO A 11 -7.84 9.03 0.41
N GLU A 12 -8.93 9.76 0.66
CA GLU A 12 -9.05 10.66 1.81
C GLU A 12 -8.97 9.94 3.16
N GLU A 13 -9.26 8.63 3.17
CA GLU A 13 -9.21 7.82 4.38
C GLU A 13 -7.79 7.39 4.76
N ILE A 14 -6.86 7.42 3.80
CA ILE A 14 -5.56 6.77 3.93
C ILE A 14 -4.64 7.49 4.93
N TYR A 15 -4.56 8.81 4.85
CA TYR A 15 -3.62 9.54 5.70
C TYR A 15 -3.93 9.36 7.19
N ALA A 16 -5.18 9.58 7.60
CA ALA A 16 -5.58 9.43 8.99
C ALA A 16 -5.38 8.00 9.48
N LEU A 17 -5.72 7.00 8.64
CA LEU A 17 -5.54 5.60 9.00
C LEU A 17 -4.05 5.25 9.14
N SER A 18 -3.19 5.76 8.27
CA SER A 18 -1.75 5.50 8.37
C SER A 18 -1.18 6.06 9.67
N MET A 19 -1.64 7.22 10.10
CA MET A 19 -1.24 7.82 11.38
C MET A 19 -1.71 6.97 12.56
N GLU A 20 -2.96 6.52 12.53
CA GLU A 20 -3.54 5.69 13.60
C GLU A 20 -2.80 4.34 13.71
N LEU A 21 -2.60 3.66 12.59
CA LEU A 21 -1.93 2.37 12.56
C LEU A 21 -0.48 2.47 13.06
N ALA A 22 0.22 3.53 12.66
CA ALA A 22 1.62 3.72 13.04
C ALA A 22 1.80 3.83 14.56
N GLN A 23 0.81 4.30 15.29
CA GLN A 23 0.89 4.45 16.75
C GLN A 23 1.09 3.11 17.47
N HIS A 24 0.75 2.01 16.84
CA HIS A 24 0.93 0.68 17.39
C HIS A 24 2.34 0.13 17.23
N PHE A 25 3.17 0.78 16.44
CA PHE A 25 4.55 0.37 16.17
C PHE A 25 5.53 1.05 17.13
N PRO A 26 6.72 0.43 17.36
CA PRO A 26 7.71 1.01 18.27
C PRO A 26 8.19 2.40 17.89
N ASP A 27 8.31 2.68 16.59
CA ASP A 27 8.67 4.01 16.07
C ASP A 27 7.66 4.49 15.06
N PRO A 28 6.57 5.14 15.53
CA PRO A 28 5.48 5.56 14.65
C PRO A 28 5.91 6.47 13.51
N SER A 29 6.81 7.41 13.77
CA SER A 29 7.23 8.38 12.77
C SER A 29 7.96 7.72 11.60
N THR A 30 8.65 6.62 11.86
CA THR A 30 9.40 5.90 10.85
C THR A 30 8.48 5.08 9.95
N VAL A 31 7.50 4.37 10.52
CA VAL A 31 6.65 3.46 9.74
C VAL A 31 5.47 4.15 9.06
N GLN A 32 5.06 5.33 9.52
CA GLN A 32 3.86 5.99 9.01
C GLN A 32 3.92 6.22 7.50
N ILE A 33 5.04 6.68 6.97
CA ILE A 33 5.21 6.93 5.53
C ILE A 33 5.08 5.62 4.74
N GLY A 34 5.71 4.56 5.24
CA GLY A 34 5.62 3.24 4.60
C GLY A 34 4.20 2.71 4.56
N ILE A 35 3.47 2.83 5.66
CA ILE A 35 2.05 2.41 5.72
C ILE A 35 1.22 3.22 4.74
N TYR A 36 1.42 4.54 4.70
CA TYR A 36 0.72 5.42 3.77
C TYR A 36 0.95 4.98 2.32
N GLU A 37 2.20 4.75 1.93
CA GLU A 37 2.54 4.34 0.57
C GLU A 37 1.94 2.97 0.20
N LEU A 38 1.96 2.02 1.13
CA LEU A 38 1.37 0.70 0.91
C LEU A 38 -0.14 0.77 0.71
N LEU A 39 -0.82 1.56 1.52
CA LEU A 39 -2.26 1.76 1.40
C LEU A 39 -2.62 2.44 0.08
N LEU A 40 -1.85 3.45 -0.29
CA LEU A 40 -2.05 4.17 -1.54
C LEU A 40 -1.83 3.25 -2.75
N ASN A 41 -0.77 2.44 -2.73
CA ASN A 41 -0.51 1.46 -3.80
C ASN A 41 -1.66 0.45 -3.92
N ALA A 42 -2.15 -0.06 -2.80
CA ALA A 42 -3.25 -1.01 -2.80
C ALA A 42 -4.52 -0.41 -3.41
N LEU A 43 -4.81 0.84 -3.10
CA LEU A 43 -6.00 1.52 -3.63
C LEU A 43 -5.83 1.87 -5.11
N GLU A 44 -4.75 2.54 -5.47
CA GLU A 44 -4.55 3.06 -6.82
C GLU A 44 -4.18 1.99 -7.83
N HIS A 45 -3.10 1.26 -7.55
CA HIS A 45 -2.58 0.26 -8.50
C HIS A 45 -3.35 -1.05 -8.39
N GLY A 46 -3.75 -1.42 -7.18
CA GLY A 46 -4.55 -2.63 -6.96
C GLY A 46 -6.00 -2.45 -7.36
N ASN A 47 -6.78 -1.79 -6.52
CA ASN A 47 -8.23 -1.73 -6.69
C ASN A 47 -8.69 -0.94 -7.91
N LEU A 48 -8.04 0.19 -8.21
CA LEU A 48 -8.46 1.06 -9.30
C LEU A 48 -7.72 0.77 -10.61
N ALA A 49 -6.77 -0.14 -10.60
CA ALA A 49 -6.02 -0.55 -11.78
C ALA A 49 -5.32 0.63 -12.50
N ILE A 50 -4.88 1.63 -11.75
CA ILE A 50 -4.12 2.75 -12.29
C ILE A 50 -2.66 2.34 -12.31
N CYS A 51 -2.11 2.05 -13.49
CA CYS A 51 -0.70 1.69 -13.59
C CYS A 51 0.19 2.93 -13.34
N GLU A 52 1.45 2.67 -13.02
CA GLU A 52 2.41 3.72 -12.69
C GLU A 52 2.57 4.74 -13.81
N ARG A 53 2.65 4.27 -15.04
CA ARG A 53 2.77 5.14 -16.21
C ARG A 53 1.59 6.08 -16.35
N LEU A 54 0.38 5.56 -16.17
CA LEU A 54 -0.82 6.37 -16.21
C LEU A 54 -0.85 7.39 -15.07
N LYS A 55 -0.45 6.97 -13.88
CA LYS A 55 -0.37 7.89 -12.74
C LYS A 55 0.57 9.07 -13.01
N ILE A 56 1.76 8.79 -13.54
CA ILE A 56 2.72 9.84 -13.89
C ILE A 56 2.09 10.85 -14.84
N GLU A 57 1.42 10.36 -15.87
CA GLU A 57 0.79 11.22 -16.87
C GLU A 57 -0.35 12.04 -16.26
N LEU A 58 -1.20 11.43 -15.44
CA LEU A 58 -2.30 12.12 -14.78
C LEU A 58 -1.82 13.19 -13.81
N VAL A 59 -0.78 12.91 -13.04
CA VAL A 59 -0.18 13.89 -12.13
C VAL A 59 0.40 15.06 -12.92
N ARG A 60 1.10 14.77 -14.02
CA ARG A 60 1.67 15.80 -14.88
C ARG A 60 0.61 16.72 -15.45
N GLN A 61 -0.59 16.20 -15.76
CA GLN A 61 -1.71 16.95 -16.31
C GLN A 61 -2.65 17.53 -15.26
N TYR A 62 -2.35 17.36 -13.98
CA TYR A 62 -3.21 17.75 -12.85
C TYR A 62 -4.60 17.09 -12.89
N ARG A 63 -4.69 15.87 -13.42
CA ARG A 63 -5.94 15.12 -13.60
C ARG A 63 -6.04 13.89 -12.72
N TRP A 64 -5.11 13.69 -11.82
CA TRP A 64 -5.04 12.46 -11.02
C TRP A 64 -6.29 12.29 -10.14
N GLN A 65 -6.68 13.35 -9.38
CA GLN A 65 -7.87 13.28 -8.53
C GLN A 65 -9.14 13.03 -9.32
N GLU A 66 -9.29 13.67 -10.48
CA GLU A 66 -10.43 13.50 -11.36
C GLU A 66 -10.56 12.04 -11.80
N GLU A 67 -9.46 11.43 -12.23
CA GLU A 67 -9.46 10.04 -12.69
C GLU A 67 -9.76 9.06 -11.56
N VAL A 68 -9.22 9.28 -10.37
CA VAL A 68 -9.52 8.47 -9.20
C VAL A 68 -11.02 8.52 -8.89
N GLU A 69 -11.59 9.71 -8.83
CA GLU A 69 -13.03 9.88 -8.58
C GLU A 69 -13.89 9.20 -9.64
N ARG A 70 -13.49 9.32 -10.91
CA ARG A 70 -14.18 8.66 -12.00
C ARG A 70 -14.19 7.15 -11.83
N ARG A 71 -13.03 6.55 -11.52
CA ARG A 71 -12.92 5.08 -11.35
C ARG A 71 -13.67 4.59 -10.12
N LEU A 72 -13.67 5.34 -9.04
CA LEU A 72 -14.42 4.97 -7.83
C LEU A 72 -15.92 4.83 -8.07
N GLN A 73 -16.44 5.44 -9.12
CA GLN A 73 -17.87 5.36 -9.47
C GLN A 73 -18.17 4.27 -10.50
N LEU A 74 -17.14 3.69 -11.13
CA LEU A 74 -17.35 2.67 -12.14
C LEU A 74 -17.82 1.35 -11.51
N PRO A 75 -18.77 0.64 -12.15
CA PRO A 75 -19.31 -0.60 -11.60
C PRO A 75 -18.26 -1.64 -11.26
N GLN A 76 -17.19 -1.73 -12.04
CA GLN A 76 -16.13 -2.71 -11.81
C GLN A 76 -15.24 -2.39 -10.61
N TYR A 77 -15.24 -1.15 -10.11
CA TYR A 77 -14.36 -0.72 -9.02
C TYR A 77 -15.09 -0.21 -7.78
N ARG A 78 -16.33 0.26 -7.92
CA ARG A 78 -17.03 1.00 -6.84
C ARG A 78 -17.20 0.20 -5.55
N ASP A 79 -17.30 -1.12 -5.64
CA ASP A 79 -17.50 -1.97 -4.47
C ASP A 79 -16.19 -2.56 -3.92
N ARG A 80 -15.05 -2.24 -4.55
CA ARG A 80 -13.76 -2.70 -4.07
C ARG A 80 -13.31 -1.93 -2.85
N HIS A 81 -12.64 -2.63 -1.95
CA HIS A 81 -12.03 -2.04 -0.77
C HIS A 81 -10.65 -2.64 -0.54
N VAL A 82 -9.85 -1.96 0.26
CA VAL A 82 -8.57 -2.48 0.74
C VAL A 82 -8.80 -2.97 2.17
N ASP A 83 -8.49 -4.23 2.43
CA ASP A 83 -8.54 -4.79 3.77
C ASP A 83 -7.22 -4.56 4.47
N VAL A 84 -7.29 -4.08 5.70
CA VAL A 84 -6.12 -3.84 6.53
C VAL A 84 -6.29 -4.59 7.85
N VAL A 85 -5.31 -5.44 8.17
CA VAL A 85 -5.30 -6.18 9.42
C VAL A 85 -4.03 -5.81 10.17
N LEU A 86 -4.18 -5.42 11.43
CA LEU A 86 -3.07 -5.18 12.34
C LEU A 86 -3.07 -6.25 13.41
N GLU A 87 -1.99 -7.02 13.48
CA GLU A 87 -1.79 -8.07 14.48
C GLU A 87 -0.70 -7.64 15.44
N LEU A 88 -1.02 -7.61 16.74
CA LEU A 88 -0.07 -7.26 17.79
C LEU A 88 0.29 -8.52 18.56
N GLU A 89 1.30 -9.21 18.08
CA GLU A 89 1.87 -10.36 18.79
C GLU A 89 2.82 -9.87 19.88
N GLY A 90 3.09 -10.73 20.88
CA GLY A 90 3.92 -10.36 22.01
C GLY A 90 5.29 -9.79 21.62
N THR A 91 5.87 -10.29 20.54
CA THR A 91 7.23 -9.94 20.10
C THR A 91 7.27 -9.13 18.79
N ALA A 92 6.11 -8.89 18.16
CA ALA A 92 6.09 -8.20 16.87
C ALA A 92 4.78 -7.44 16.65
N CYS A 93 4.88 -6.39 15.83
CA CYS A 93 3.74 -5.68 15.24
C CYS A 93 3.71 -6.03 13.77
N CYS A 94 2.56 -6.46 13.26
CA CYS A 94 2.42 -6.86 11.87
C CYS A 94 1.22 -6.20 11.24
N ILE A 95 1.39 -5.66 10.03
CA ILE A 95 0.31 -5.12 9.22
C ILE A 95 0.18 -5.92 7.93
N ILE A 96 -1.06 -6.26 7.58
CA ILE A 96 -1.38 -7.02 6.36
C ILE A 96 -2.37 -6.17 5.56
N ILE A 97 -2.01 -5.83 4.33
CA ILE A 97 -2.81 -5.01 3.44
C ILE A 97 -3.15 -5.82 2.20
N THR A 98 -4.45 -5.98 1.93
CA THR A 98 -4.93 -6.81 0.82
C THR A 98 -5.85 -5.98 -0.07
N ASP A 99 -5.54 -5.91 -1.36
CA ASP A 99 -6.40 -5.29 -2.35
C ASP A 99 -7.18 -6.35 -3.16
N GLN A 100 -8.15 -5.89 -3.93
CA GLN A 100 -9.01 -6.75 -4.74
C GLN A 100 -8.66 -6.72 -6.23
N GLY A 101 -7.46 -6.24 -6.56
CA GLY A 101 -6.96 -6.21 -7.93
C GLY A 101 -6.32 -7.52 -8.36
N ASP A 102 -5.67 -7.48 -9.50
CA ASP A 102 -5.05 -8.65 -10.12
C ASP A 102 -3.64 -8.95 -9.60
N GLY A 103 -3.14 -8.12 -8.68
CA GLY A 103 -1.77 -8.26 -8.19
C GLY A 103 -0.75 -7.65 -9.14
N PHE A 104 0.52 -7.87 -8.83
CA PHE A 104 1.62 -7.38 -9.67
C PHE A 104 2.85 -8.28 -9.52
N ASP A 105 3.81 -8.12 -10.39
CA ASP A 105 5.07 -8.86 -10.34
C ASP A 105 6.00 -8.24 -9.30
N TRP A 106 5.72 -8.51 -8.02
CA TRP A 106 6.48 -7.96 -6.90
C TRP A 106 7.92 -8.47 -6.88
N GLN A 107 8.17 -9.68 -7.40
CA GLN A 107 9.50 -10.27 -7.40
C GLN A 107 10.48 -9.43 -8.20
N HIS A 108 10.03 -8.84 -9.30
CA HIS A 108 10.82 -7.93 -10.11
C HIS A 108 11.32 -6.72 -9.32
N TYR A 109 10.45 -6.13 -8.49
CA TYR A 109 10.77 -4.94 -7.69
C TYR A 109 11.61 -5.25 -6.45
N MET A 110 11.55 -6.49 -5.96
CA MET A 110 12.29 -6.90 -4.77
C MET A 110 13.66 -7.49 -5.09
N THR A 111 13.97 -7.75 -6.37
CA THR A 111 15.26 -8.30 -6.79
C THR A 111 16.30 -7.18 -6.86
N PRO A 112 17.43 -7.30 -6.14
CA PRO A 112 18.49 -6.30 -6.21
C PRO A 112 19.01 -6.10 -7.63
N GLY A 113 19.17 -4.84 -8.05
CA GLY A 113 19.69 -4.50 -9.36
C GLY A 113 18.66 -4.32 -10.46
N ASN A 114 17.42 -4.78 -10.26
CA ASN A 114 16.34 -4.55 -11.21
C ASN A 114 15.72 -3.16 -10.99
N ARG A 115 16.53 -2.15 -11.12
CA ARG A 115 16.06 -0.76 -11.13
C ARG A 115 15.58 -0.47 -12.54
N THR A 116 14.38 -0.86 -12.82
CA THR A 116 13.84 -0.63 -14.13
C THR A 116 12.91 0.56 -14.18
N ARG A 117 12.56 0.85 -15.29
CA ARG A 117 11.82 1.88 -16.01
C ARG A 117 10.64 2.52 -15.26
N ASP A 118 10.09 1.85 -14.25
CA ASP A 118 8.99 2.37 -13.43
C ASP A 118 9.55 2.86 -12.10
N ARG A 119 10.35 3.92 -12.18
CA ARG A 119 11.03 4.50 -11.02
C ARG A 119 10.09 4.85 -9.86
N LEU A 120 8.84 5.17 -10.15
CA LEU A 120 7.90 5.61 -9.13
C LEU A 120 7.37 4.44 -8.32
N SER A 121 6.98 3.31 -8.94
CA SER A 121 6.59 2.12 -8.16
C SER A 121 7.80 1.52 -7.45
N GLY A 122 8.97 1.53 -8.11
CA GLY A 122 10.22 1.12 -7.48
C GLY A 122 10.59 1.99 -6.28
N LEU A 123 10.35 3.29 -6.36
CA LEU A 123 10.59 4.21 -5.24
C LEU A 123 9.63 3.96 -4.09
N GLY A 124 8.34 3.72 -4.35
CA GLY A 124 7.37 3.40 -3.31
C GLY A 124 7.78 2.17 -2.52
N LEU A 125 8.15 1.08 -3.21
CA LEU A 125 8.61 -0.14 -2.54
C LEU A 125 9.95 0.06 -1.84
N LEU A 126 10.87 0.84 -2.41
CA LEU A 126 12.14 1.17 -1.76
C LEU A 126 11.91 1.99 -0.50
N MET A 127 11.00 2.96 -0.53
CA MET A 127 10.64 3.75 0.64
C MET A 127 10.07 2.87 1.74
N VAL A 128 9.24 1.89 1.40
CA VAL A 128 8.69 0.93 2.35
C VAL A 128 9.79 0.10 2.99
N ARG A 129 10.76 -0.40 2.20
CA ARG A 129 11.89 -1.17 2.73
C ARG A 129 12.74 -0.36 3.72
N HIS A 130 12.85 0.95 3.50
CA HIS A 130 13.63 1.84 4.36
C HIS A 130 12.78 2.54 5.43
N ALA A 131 11.49 2.21 5.51
CA ALA A 131 10.55 2.84 6.44
C ALA A 131 10.48 2.14 7.80
N GLY A 132 11.54 1.47 8.20
CA GLY A 132 11.65 0.87 9.53
C GLY A 132 10.99 -0.50 9.70
N PHE A 133 10.54 -1.13 8.62
CA PHE A 133 10.05 -2.52 8.69
C PHE A 133 11.21 -3.50 8.68
N ASP A 134 11.14 -4.49 9.57
CA ASP A 134 12.15 -5.56 9.64
C ASP A 134 11.94 -6.61 8.56
N ALA A 135 10.68 -6.84 8.17
CA ALA A 135 10.34 -7.82 7.15
C ALA A 135 9.17 -7.34 6.31
N ILE A 136 9.25 -7.58 5.01
CA ILE A 136 8.20 -7.30 4.03
C ILE A 136 8.05 -8.53 3.16
N SER A 137 6.83 -9.02 3.00
CA SER A 137 6.54 -10.15 2.12
C SER A 137 5.23 -9.92 1.37
N PHE A 138 5.15 -10.53 0.19
CA PHE A 138 3.96 -10.49 -0.66
C PHE A 138 3.43 -11.91 -0.83
N ASN A 139 2.12 -12.03 -1.09
CA ASN A 139 1.58 -13.31 -1.52
C ASN A 139 2.01 -13.58 -2.99
N GLU A 140 1.74 -14.78 -3.47
CA GLU A 140 2.16 -15.16 -4.83
C GLU A 140 1.60 -14.22 -5.89
N LYS A 141 0.33 -13.86 -5.78
CA LYS A 141 -0.36 -12.99 -6.73
C LYS A 141 0.12 -11.55 -6.69
N GLY A 142 0.60 -11.07 -5.53
CA GLY A 142 1.04 -9.69 -5.37
C GLY A 142 -0.09 -8.71 -5.03
N ASN A 143 -1.23 -9.18 -4.53
CA ASN A 143 -2.32 -8.33 -4.06
C ASN A 143 -2.40 -8.23 -2.54
N GLN A 144 -1.45 -8.85 -1.83
CA GLN A 144 -1.37 -8.77 -0.38
C GLN A 144 0.07 -8.55 0.04
N VAL A 145 0.30 -7.57 0.90
CA VAL A 145 1.60 -7.31 1.50
C VAL A 145 1.52 -7.47 3.00
N ARG A 146 2.54 -8.08 3.58
CA ARG A 146 2.70 -8.25 5.03
C ARG A 146 3.99 -7.59 5.45
N CYS A 147 3.89 -6.65 6.40
CA CYS A 147 5.05 -5.95 6.94
C CYS A 147 5.07 -6.11 8.45
N SER A 148 6.25 -6.30 9.02
CA SER A 148 6.39 -6.49 10.46
C SER A 148 7.59 -5.75 11.03
N VAL A 149 7.47 -5.42 12.32
CA VAL A 149 8.53 -4.81 13.13
C VAL A 149 8.59 -5.56 14.45
N ALA A 150 9.79 -5.98 14.84
CA ALA A 150 10.03 -6.57 16.16
C ALA A 150 9.84 -5.51 17.24
N LYS A 151 9.23 -5.91 18.36
CA LYS A 151 9.09 -5.04 19.54
C LYS A 151 10.35 -5.02 20.38
#